data_0d4dde2cfc6dec1e2f3df6cd64db043f
#
_entry.id   0d4dde2cfc6dec1e2f3df6cd64db043f
#
_cell.length_a   1.000
_cell.length_b   1.000
_cell.length_c   1.000
_cell.angle_alpha   90.00
_cell.angle_beta   90.00
_cell.angle_gamma   90.00
#
_symmetry.space_group_name_H-M   'P 1'
#
loop_
_entity.id
_entity.type
_entity.pdbx_description
1 polymer ?
#
loop_
_entity_poly.entity_id
_entity_poly.type
_entity_poly.pdbx_seq_one_letter_code
_entity_poly.pdbx_strand_id
1 'polypeptide(L)'
;MRGFLFLTVNAINIFSFLMFLSRVHFENFASVFGLFALLAAIPAALIGVINLLQKAPFFSWFPALVYASWGVLDLFLDYVYKIEFRQPMRPAILVPFLVLYYGSIAGMGFSFWKVNFSFWLICAITSALNVSAAFYAILNGKG
;
A
#
# COMPACT_ATOMS: atom_id res chain seq x y z
N MET A 1 -3.36 -19.32 3.46
CA MET A 1 -3.48 -18.04 2.70
C MET A 1 -3.75 -16.83 3.57
N ARG A 2 -4.62 -16.87 4.61
CA ARG A 2 -4.92 -15.69 5.47
C ARG A 2 -3.69 -15.10 6.16
N GLY A 3 -2.81 -15.94 6.70
CA GLY A 3 -1.56 -15.48 7.33
C GLY A 3 -0.64 -14.75 6.36
N PHE A 4 -0.53 -15.21 5.12
CA PHE A 4 0.27 -14.54 4.09
C PHE A 4 -0.33 -13.19 3.70
N LEU A 5 -1.66 -13.10 3.55
CA LEU A 5 -2.33 -11.82 3.31
C LEU A 5 -2.09 -10.84 4.46
N PHE A 6 -2.19 -11.31 5.72
CA PHE A 6 -1.91 -10.51 6.91
C PHE A 6 -0.47 -9.98 6.91
N LEU A 7 0.52 -10.83 6.64
CA LEU A 7 1.92 -10.42 6.57
C LEU A 7 2.14 -9.40 5.44
N THR A 8 1.54 -9.63 4.26
CA THR A 8 1.67 -8.73 3.11
C THR A 8 1.12 -7.35 3.42
N VAL A 9 -0.10 -7.24 3.98
CA VAL A 9 -0.70 -5.94 4.33
C VAL A 9 0.15 -5.19 5.35
N ASN A 10 0.63 -5.87 6.38
CA ASN A 10 1.45 -5.22 7.41
C ASN A 10 2.83 -4.84 6.87
N ALA A 11 3.44 -5.66 6.00
CA ALA A 11 4.69 -5.29 5.33
C ALA A 11 4.53 -4.03 4.48
N ILE A 12 3.44 -3.93 3.68
CA ILE A 12 3.11 -2.74 2.91
C ILE A 12 3.01 -1.51 3.84
N ASN A 13 2.22 -1.61 4.90
CA ASN A 13 2.01 -0.51 5.84
C ASN A 13 3.31 -0.07 6.51
N ILE A 14 4.13 -1.01 6.97
CA ILE A 14 5.39 -0.72 7.66
C ILE A 14 6.41 -0.10 6.70
N PHE A 15 6.60 -0.67 5.50
CA PHE A 15 7.55 -0.09 4.54
C PHE A 15 7.11 1.29 4.06
N SER A 16 5.81 1.51 3.85
CA SER A 16 5.29 2.83 3.49
C SER A 16 5.43 3.83 4.63
N PHE A 17 5.16 3.43 5.88
CA PHE A 17 5.42 4.24 7.06
C PHE A 17 6.88 4.67 7.13
N LEU A 18 7.82 3.73 6.97
CA LEU A 18 9.26 4.00 6.98
C LEU A 18 9.67 4.88 5.79
N MET A 19 9.08 4.68 4.61
CA MET A 19 9.32 5.52 3.44
C MET A 19 8.93 6.98 3.72
N PHE A 20 7.74 7.23 4.25
CA PHE A 20 7.30 8.60 4.55
C PHE A 20 8.13 9.27 5.65
N LEU A 21 8.49 8.55 6.72
CA LEU A 21 9.39 9.08 7.73
C LEU A 21 10.78 9.38 7.16
N SER A 22 11.30 8.49 6.32
CA SER A 22 12.62 8.67 5.71
C SER A 22 12.65 9.87 4.76
N ARG A 23 11.56 10.19 4.07
CA ARG A 23 11.49 11.42 3.24
C ARG A 23 11.77 12.69 4.06
N VAL A 24 11.39 12.72 5.33
CA VAL A 24 11.58 13.88 6.20
C VAL A 24 12.97 13.89 6.83
N HIS A 25 13.46 12.73 7.29
CA HIS A 25 14.66 12.64 8.12
C HIS A 25 15.88 12.06 7.41
N PHE A 26 15.68 11.15 6.45
CA PHE A 26 16.75 10.35 5.82
C PHE A 26 16.45 10.07 4.35
N GLU A 27 16.45 11.09 3.50
CA GLU A 27 15.99 11.01 2.08
C GLU A 27 16.61 9.83 1.30
N ASN A 28 17.88 9.46 1.59
CA ASN A 28 18.56 8.37 0.92
C ASN A 28 17.88 6.99 1.11
N PHE A 29 17.15 6.78 2.20
CA PHE A 29 16.47 5.53 2.51
C PHE A 29 15.02 5.49 2.01
N ALA A 30 14.44 6.64 1.66
CA ALA A 30 13.05 6.71 1.22
C ALA A 30 12.80 5.89 -0.05
N SER A 31 13.71 5.93 -1.02
CA SER A 31 13.63 5.14 -2.25
C SER A 31 13.72 3.64 -2.00
N VAL A 32 14.55 3.22 -1.03
CA VAL A 32 14.71 1.80 -0.65
C VAL A 32 13.41 1.27 -0.04
N PHE A 33 12.82 1.98 0.93
CA PHE A 33 11.56 1.57 1.55
C PHE A 33 10.39 1.63 0.55
N GLY A 34 10.36 2.63 -0.33
CA GLY A 34 9.39 2.71 -1.43
C GLY A 34 9.47 1.50 -2.36
N LEU A 35 10.69 1.08 -2.70
CA LEU A 35 10.91 -0.12 -3.52
C LEU A 35 10.39 -1.39 -2.82
N PHE A 36 10.60 -1.55 -1.50
CA PHE A 36 10.05 -2.68 -0.76
C PHE A 36 8.52 -2.67 -0.72
N ALA A 37 7.89 -1.50 -0.56
CA ALA A 37 6.44 -1.36 -0.66
C ALA A 37 5.94 -1.74 -2.06
N LEU A 38 6.63 -1.32 -3.11
CA LEU A 38 6.33 -1.70 -4.49
C LEU A 38 6.50 -3.20 -4.74
N LEU A 39 7.59 -3.80 -4.27
CA LEU A 39 7.84 -5.24 -4.41
C LEU A 39 6.79 -6.10 -3.70
N ALA A 40 6.14 -5.58 -2.66
CA ALA A 40 5.03 -6.24 -2.00
C ALA A 40 3.78 -6.39 -2.90
N ALA A 41 3.74 -5.72 -4.05
CA ALA A 41 2.73 -5.96 -5.08
C ALA A 41 2.81 -7.38 -5.68
N ILE A 42 4.00 -8.00 -5.70
CA ILE A 42 4.18 -9.36 -6.20
C ILE A 42 3.45 -10.39 -5.32
N PRO A 43 3.73 -10.50 -4.00
CA PRO A 43 2.97 -11.41 -3.14
C PRO A 43 1.49 -11.03 -3.08
N ALA A 44 1.11 -9.75 -3.14
CA ALA A 44 -0.29 -9.35 -3.20
C ALA A 44 -0.98 -9.91 -4.46
N ALA A 45 -0.35 -9.81 -5.63
CA ALA A 45 -0.87 -10.40 -6.88
C ALA A 45 -1.05 -11.91 -6.77
N LEU A 46 -0.04 -12.63 -6.27
CA LEU A 46 -0.09 -14.08 -6.10
C LEU A 46 -1.22 -14.50 -5.15
N ILE A 47 -1.33 -13.84 -3.99
CA ILE A 47 -2.40 -14.11 -3.03
C ILE A 47 -3.77 -13.80 -3.64
N GLY A 48 -3.89 -12.68 -4.35
CA GLY A 48 -5.12 -12.28 -5.03
C GLY A 48 -5.58 -13.33 -6.04
N VAL A 49 -4.69 -13.78 -6.92
CA VAL A 49 -5.00 -14.82 -7.92
C VAL A 49 -5.35 -16.15 -7.26
N ILE A 50 -4.57 -16.62 -6.30
CA ILE A 50 -4.84 -17.90 -5.62
C ILE A 50 -6.19 -17.85 -4.89
N ASN A 51 -6.48 -16.78 -4.14
CA ASN A 51 -7.75 -16.62 -3.44
C ASN A 51 -8.93 -16.52 -4.41
N LEU A 52 -8.76 -15.87 -5.56
CA LEU A 52 -9.78 -15.82 -6.63
C LEU A 52 -10.07 -17.23 -7.19
N LEU A 53 -9.04 -18.00 -7.52
CA LEU A 53 -9.18 -19.36 -8.03
C LEU A 53 -9.82 -20.31 -7.00
N GLN A 54 -9.55 -20.09 -5.71
CA GLN A 54 -10.17 -20.83 -4.60
C GLN A 54 -11.59 -20.34 -4.26
N LYS A 55 -12.14 -19.40 -5.01
CA LYS A 55 -13.47 -18.78 -4.76
C LYS A 55 -13.59 -18.23 -3.34
N ALA A 56 -12.51 -17.67 -2.80
CA ALA A 56 -12.48 -17.06 -1.48
C ALA A 56 -13.35 -15.78 -1.43
N PRO A 57 -13.73 -15.28 -0.24
CA PRO A 57 -14.53 -14.06 -0.10
C PRO A 57 -13.92 -12.87 -0.82
N PHE A 58 -14.76 -12.00 -1.39
CA PHE A 58 -14.38 -10.85 -2.22
C PHE A 58 -13.23 -10.01 -1.64
N PHE A 59 -13.29 -9.64 -0.36
CA PHE A 59 -12.26 -8.82 0.29
C PHE A 59 -10.91 -9.51 0.47
N SER A 60 -10.81 -10.82 0.26
CA SER A 60 -9.55 -11.55 0.37
C SER A 60 -8.74 -11.61 -0.93
N TRP A 61 -9.35 -11.32 -2.09
CA TRP A 61 -8.67 -11.37 -3.38
C TRP A 61 -8.73 -10.03 -4.14
N PHE A 62 -9.89 -9.37 -4.17
CA PHE A 62 -10.08 -8.16 -4.98
C PHE A 62 -9.15 -7.01 -4.57
N PRO A 63 -9.07 -6.61 -3.28
CA PRO A 63 -8.16 -5.54 -2.87
C PRO A 63 -6.68 -5.88 -3.10
N ALA A 64 -6.31 -7.15 -3.00
CA ALA A 64 -4.93 -7.59 -3.26
C ALA A 64 -4.56 -7.42 -4.75
N LEU A 65 -5.49 -7.72 -5.67
CA LEU A 65 -5.32 -7.47 -7.10
C LEU A 65 -5.33 -5.96 -7.42
N VAL A 66 -6.14 -5.17 -6.72
CA VAL A 66 -6.13 -3.70 -6.85
C VAL A 66 -4.77 -3.13 -6.41
N TYR A 67 -4.19 -3.64 -5.32
CA TYR A 67 -2.84 -3.24 -4.90
C TYR A 67 -1.78 -3.62 -5.94
N ALA A 68 -1.88 -4.80 -6.52
CA ALA A 68 -0.98 -5.22 -7.61
C ALA A 68 -1.09 -4.28 -8.83
N SER A 69 -2.31 -3.88 -9.19
CA SER A 69 -2.54 -2.91 -10.27
C SER A 69 -1.97 -1.54 -9.93
N TRP A 70 -2.11 -1.10 -8.67
CA TRP A 70 -1.45 0.11 -8.18
C TRP A 70 0.07 0.00 -8.30
N GLY A 71 0.67 -1.14 -7.95
CA GLY A 71 2.11 -1.36 -8.08
C GLY A 71 2.61 -1.25 -9.52
N VAL A 72 1.84 -1.77 -10.48
CA VAL A 72 2.14 -1.58 -11.91
C VAL A 72 2.06 -0.11 -12.30
N LEU A 73 1.02 0.61 -11.84
CA LEU A 73 0.86 2.03 -12.09
C LEU A 73 2.03 2.85 -11.50
N ASP A 74 2.41 2.57 -10.25
CA ASP A 74 3.55 3.21 -9.56
C ASP A 74 4.86 2.97 -10.32
N LEU A 75 5.09 1.72 -10.76
CA LEU A 75 6.26 1.38 -11.57
C LEU A 75 6.34 2.24 -12.84
N PHE A 76 5.23 2.39 -13.56
CA PHE A 76 5.20 3.21 -14.77
C PHE A 76 5.37 4.69 -14.47
N LEU A 77 4.66 5.23 -13.49
CA LEU A 77 4.68 6.67 -13.19
C LEU A 77 6.03 7.11 -12.61
N ASP A 78 6.55 6.38 -11.62
CA ASP A 78 7.72 6.82 -10.87
C ASP A 78 9.05 6.33 -11.47
N TYR A 79 9.07 5.13 -12.06
CA TYR A 79 10.33 4.53 -12.51
C TYR A 79 10.52 4.55 -14.04
N VAL A 80 9.46 4.34 -14.83
CA VAL A 80 9.57 4.30 -16.30
C VAL A 80 9.43 5.71 -16.88
N TYR A 81 8.29 6.37 -16.64
CA TYR A 81 8.01 7.68 -17.22
C TYR A 81 8.53 8.83 -16.37
N LYS A 82 8.80 8.61 -15.08
CA LYS A 82 9.29 9.60 -14.11
C LYS A 82 8.43 10.86 -14.11
N ILE A 83 7.10 10.68 -14.11
CA ILE A 83 6.13 11.78 -14.15
C ILE A 83 6.02 12.36 -12.75
N GLU A 84 6.43 13.63 -12.61
CA GLU A 84 6.20 14.39 -11.39
C GLU A 84 4.73 14.78 -11.28
N PHE A 85 3.98 14.13 -10.38
CA PHE A 85 2.55 14.41 -10.15
C PHE A 85 2.22 14.78 -8.70
N ARG A 86 3.21 14.64 -7.80
CA ARG A 86 3.07 14.99 -6.38
C ARG A 86 3.42 16.47 -6.15
N GLN A 87 4.49 16.97 -6.81
CA GLN A 87 4.94 18.37 -6.73
C GLN A 87 5.44 18.84 -8.10
N PRO A 88 4.69 19.67 -8.84
CA PRO A 88 3.39 20.27 -8.50
C PRO A 88 2.27 19.23 -8.47
N MET A 89 1.31 19.44 -7.55
CA MET A 89 0.19 18.50 -7.38
C MET A 89 -0.65 18.41 -8.66
N ARG A 90 -0.81 17.21 -9.22
CA ARG A 90 -1.69 16.91 -10.37
C ARG A 90 -2.85 16.04 -9.91
N PRO A 91 -4.00 16.62 -9.51
CA PRO A 91 -5.10 15.88 -8.88
C PRO A 91 -5.65 14.75 -9.76
N ALA A 92 -5.66 14.94 -11.08
CA ALA A 92 -6.16 13.94 -12.03
C ALA A 92 -5.40 12.60 -11.98
N ILE A 93 -4.12 12.63 -11.58
CA ILE A 93 -3.29 11.43 -11.43
C ILE A 93 -3.22 11.03 -9.96
N LEU A 94 -3.00 12.01 -9.09
CA LEU A 94 -2.77 11.78 -7.67
C LEU A 94 -3.99 11.16 -6.96
N VAL A 95 -5.20 11.64 -7.26
CA VAL A 95 -6.41 11.12 -6.58
C VAL A 95 -6.67 9.65 -6.91
N PRO A 96 -6.73 9.20 -8.18
CA PRO A 96 -6.86 7.78 -8.49
C PRO A 96 -5.72 6.94 -7.89
N PHE A 97 -4.49 7.43 -7.93
CA PHE A 97 -3.32 6.77 -7.36
C PHE A 97 -3.49 6.50 -5.86
N LEU A 98 -3.90 7.51 -5.08
CA LEU A 98 -4.13 7.38 -3.64
C LEU A 98 -5.34 6.50 -3.32
N VAL A 99 -6.42 6.59 -4.11
CA VAL A 99 -7.61 5.75 -3.94
C VAL A 99 -7.27 4.28 -4.15
N LEU A 100 -6.52 3.95 -5.19
CA LEU A 100 -6.08 2.57 -5.44
C LEU A 100 -5.18 2.07 -4.30
N TYR A 101 -4.25 2.89 -3.85
CA TYR A 101 -3.31 2.54 -2.79
C TYR A 101 -4.02 2.33 -1.45
N TYR A 102 -4.64 3.36 -0.89
CA TYR A 102 -5.27 3.27 0.43
C TYR A 102 -6.52 2.41 0.43
N GLY A 103 -7.29 2.43 -0.66
CA GLY A 103 -8.49 1.60 -0.82
C GLY A 103 -8.15 0.10 -0.82
N SER A 104 -7.05 -0.29 -1.47
CA SER A 104 -6.58 -1.68 -1.47
C SER A 104 -6.10 -2.13 -0.10
N ILE A 105 -5.30 -1.31 0.60
CA ILE A 105 -4.81 -1.61 1.94
C ILE A 105 -5.98 -1.76 2.92
N ALA A 106 -6.90 -0.80 2.92
CA ALA A 106 -8.10 -0.84 3.77
C ALA A 106 -8.96 -2.09 3.47
N GLY A 107 -9.17 -2.40 2.19
CA GLY A 107 -9.92 -3.57 1.76
C GLY A 107 -9.28 -4.89 2.18
N MET A 108 -7.97 -5.03 2.02
CA MET A 108 -7.22 -6.21 2.51
C MET A 108 -7.33 -6.35 4.04
N GLY A 109 -7.16 -5.25 4.78
CA GLY A 109 -7.32 -5.24 6.24
C GLY A 109 -8.74 -5.60 6.66
N PHE A 110 -9.75 -5.08 5.95
CA PHE A 110 -11.16 -5.38 6.23
C PHE A 110 -11.52 -6.86 6.04
N SER A 111 -10.78 -7.61 5.22
CA SER A 111 -10.98 -9.05 5.07
C SER A 111 -10.89 -9.83 6.37
N PHE A 112 -10.24 -9.29 7.40
CA PHE A 112 -10.07 -9.91 8.72
C PHE A 112 -11.17 -9.56 9.73
N TRP A 113 -12.01 -8.55 9.46
CA TRP A 113 -13.01 -8.02 10.41
C TRP A 113 -13.85 -9.08 11.12
N LYS A 114 -14.44 -10.02 10.34
CA LYS A 114 -15.31 -11.08 10.91
C LYS A 114 -14.59 -12.43 11.12
N VAL A 115 -13.31 -12.51 10.80
CA VAL A 115 -12.55 -13.76 10.76
C VAL A 115 -11.55 -13.85 11.89
N ASN A 116 -10.81 -12.77 12.12
CA ASN A 116 -9.80 -12.69 13.18
C ASN A 116 -9.65 -11.23 13.59
N PHE A 117 -10.30 -10.87 14.69
CA PHE A 117 -10.31 -9.50 15.20
C PHE A 117 -8.91 -8.98 15.53
N SER A 118 -8.02 -9.82 16.06
CA SER A 118 -6.64 -9.41 16.36
C SER A 118 -5.87 -9.03 15.09
N PHE A 119 -6.02 -9.80 14.01
CA PHE A 119 -5.40 -9.48 12.72
C PHE A 119 -5.97 -8.17 12.16
N TRP A 120 -7.28 -7.99 12.23
CA TRP A 120 -7.92 -6.74 11.81
C TRP A 120 -7.39 -5.54 12.60
N LEU A 121 -7.31 -5.66 13.94
CA LEU A 121 -6.83 -4.58 14.80
C LEU A 121 -5.39 -4.19 14.49
N ILE A 122 -4.50 -5.17 14.29
CA ILE A 122 -3.11 -4.92 13.91
C ILE A 122 -3.03 -4.23 12.54
N CYS A 123 -3.81 -4.69 11.55
CA CYS A 123 -3.88 -4.03 10.24
C CYS A 123 -4.40 -2.59 10.36
N ALA A 124 -5.40 -2.34 11.19
CA ALA A 124 -5.94 -0.99 11.41
C ALA A 124 -4.89 -0.06 12.04
N ILE A 125 -4.15 -0.53 13.06
CA ILE A 125 -3.08 0.23 13.70
C ILE A 125 -1.97 0.55 12.70
N THR A 126 -1.47 -0.44 11.97
CA THR A 126 -0.38 -0.23 10.99
C THR A 126 -0.82 0.66 9.83
N SER A 127 -2.08 0.58 9.40
CA SER A 127 -2.65 1.49 8.40
C SER A 127 -2.76 2.93 8.93
N ALA A 128 -3.17 3.11 10.18
CA ALA A 128 -3.21 4.43 10.82
C ALA A 128 -1.82 5.05 10.93
N LEU A 129 -0.79 4.27 11.28
CA LEU A 129 0.59 4.72 11.30
C LEU A 129 1.07 5.14 9.90
N ASN A 130 0.78 4.35 8.86
CA ASN A 130 1.11 4.67 7.47
C ASN A 130 0.47 6.00 7.04
N VAL A 131 -0.83 6.18 7.27
CA VAL A 131 -1.56 7.42 6.94
C VAL A 131 -0.99 8.61 7.72
N SER A 132 -0.74 8.44 9.03
CA SER A 132 -0.17 9.51 9.86
C SER A 132 1.21 9.94 9.38
N ALA A 133 2.07 9.01 8.96
CA ALA A 133 3.39 9.32 8.42
C ALA A 133 3.29 10.04 7.06
N ALA A 134 2.31 9.68 6.21
CA ALA A 134 2.06 10.38 4.97
C ALA A 134 1.66 11.85 5.21
N PHE A 135 0.73 12.08 6.15
CA PHE A 135 0.35 13.46 6.55
C PHE A 135 1.54 14.21 7.13
N TYR A 136 2.33 13.58 7.99
CA TYR A 136 3.54 14.18 8.54
C TYR A 136 4.53 14.60 7.45
N ALA A 137 4.74 13.76 6.44
CA ALA A 137 5.59 14.10 5.29
C ALA A 137 5.04 15.29 4.49
N ILE A 138 3.72 15.32 4.25
CA ILE A 138 3.05 16.44 3.56
C ILE A 138 3.22 17.75 4.33
N LEU A 139 3.01 17.75 5.64
CA LEU A 139 3.17 18.94 6.49
C LEU A 139 4.61 19.48 6.50
N ASN A 140 5.59 18.62 6.25
CA ASN A 140 7.01 19.01 6.11
C ASN A 140 7.42 19.29 4.65
N GLY A 141 6.48 19.39 3.72
CA GLY A 141 6.75 19.68 2.30
C GLY A 141 7.44 18.54 1.55
N LYS A 142 7.36 17.31 2.05
CA LYS A 142 8.02 16.10 1.51
C LYS A 142 7.02 15.01 1.06
N GLY A 143 5.76 15.40 0.85
CA GLY A 143 4.69 14.50 0.42
C GLY A 143 4.81 13.97 -1.00
#